data_004fa097ec15775039488d568fb4ee44
#
_entry.id   004fa097ec15775039488d568fb4ee44
#
_cell.length_a   1.000
_cell.length_b   1.000
_cell.length_c   1.000
_cell.angle_alpha   90.00
_cell.angle_beta   90.00
_cell.angle_gamma   90.00
#
_symmetry.space_group_name_H-M   'P 1'
#
loop_
_entity.id
_entity.type
_entity.pdbx_description
1 polymer ?
#
loop_
_entity_poly.entity_id
_entity_poly.type
_entity_poly.pdbx_seq_one_letter_code
_entity_poly.pdbx_strand_id
1 'polypeptide(L)'
;MNPTPFSEKGEPNNVQSYDHRMRRVASVAIHKCCQNSEVFSEIMIASRTLSKCDALKEKLAPTTKTIITTAKVDADCTEELIALIKQYQPDAVLNLALPYQDLTIMDACLACKVPYIDTANYEAENTDDPAWRAIYEKRCEELGFSAYFDYSWQWAYMDRFKEAGITGLLGTGFDPGVTSVFAAYAQKHYFDEIHTIDILDCNGGDHGYPFATNFNPEINLREVS
;
A
#
# COMPACT_ATOMS: atom_id res chain seq x y z
N MET A 1 -5.01 30.90 -45.82
CA MET A 1 -4.32 29.68 -45.27
C MET A 1 -5.32 28.91 -44.48
N ASN A 2 -5.79 27.81 -45.03
CA ASN A 2 -6.78 26.94 -44.37
C ASN A 2 -6.10 26.04 -43.35
N PRO A 3 -6.68 25.81 -42.16
CA PRO A 3 -6.18 24.84 -41.25
C PRO A 3 -6.58 23.41 -41.74
N THR A 4 -5.61 22.52 -41.75
CA THR A 4 -5.77 21.09 -42.03
C THR A 4 -6.66 20.39 -40.98
N PRO A 5 -7.53 19.45 -41.39
CA PRO A 5 -8.40 18.76 -40.46
C PRO A 5 -7.60 17.72 -39.63
N PHE A 6 -7.88 17.69 -38.32
CA PHE A 6 -7.47 16.61 -37.43
C PHE A 6 -8.05 15.30 -37.93
N SER A 7 -7.20 14.30 -38.13
CA SER A 7 -7.63 12.95 -38.45
C SER A 7 -8.16 12.28 -37.17
N GLU A 8 -9.45 11.99 -37.16
CA GLU A 8 -10.06 11.00 -36.28
C GLU A 8 -9.54 9.62 -36.64
N LYS A 9 -8.90 8.95 -35.69
CA LYS A 9 -8.97 7.51 -35.40
C LYS A 9 -8.06 7.22 -34.22
N GLY A 10 -8.53 7.52 -33.01
CA GLY A 10 -8.05 6.90 -31.79
C GLY A 10 -9.05 5.82 -31.37
N GLU A 11 -8.61 4.59 -31.32
CA GLU A 11 -9.35 3.49 -30.70
C GLU A 11 -9.67 3.84 -29.24
N PRO A 12 -10.79 3.35 -28.66
CA PRO A 12 -11.13 3.64 -27.28
C PRO A 12 -10.03 3.10 -26.39
N ASN A 13 -9.27 3.99 -25.77
CA ASN A 13 -8.28 3.63 -24.78
C ASN A 13 -9.00 2.92 -23.63
N ASN A 14 -8.84 1.61 -23.63
CA ASN A 14 -9.26 0.70 -22.59
C ASN A 14 -8.78 1.26 -21.24
N VAL A 15 -9.72 1.46 -20.31
CA VAL A 15 -9.47 1.85 -18.92
C VAL A 15 -8.79 0.68 -18.19
N GLN A 16 -7.56 0.39 -18.56
CA GLN A 16 -6.69 -0.60 -17.89
C GLN A 16 -5.65 0.04 -16.98
N SER A 17 -5.83 1.31 -16.62
CA SER A 17 -4.77 2.08 -15.95
C SER A 17 -4.68 1.86 -14.43
N TYR A 18 -5.70 1.36 -13.77
CA TYR A 18 -5.72 1.20 -12.31
C TYR A 18 -4.75 0.14 -11.77
N ASP A 19 -4.60 -0.95 -12.49
CA ASP A 19 -3.77 -2.09 -12.08
C ASP A 19 -2.25 -1.88 -12.33
N HIS A 20 -1.86 -0.87 -13.13
CA HIS A 20 -0.45 -0.62 -13.45
C HIS A 20 0.32 0.18 -12.40
N ARG A 21 -0.33 0.97 -11.54
CA ARG A 21 0.33 1.94 -10.66
C ARG A 21 0.78 1.36 -9.33
N MET A 22 -0.03 0.53 -8.70
CA MET A 22 0.37 -0.20 -7.49
C MET A 22 1.49 -1.21 -7.75
N ARG A 23 1.58 -1.76 -8.96
CA ARG A 23 2.70 -2.61 -9.39
C ARG A 23 4.06 -1.91 -9.33
N ARG A 24 4.10 -0.57 -9.41
CA ARG A 24 5.37 0.18 -9.36
C ARG A 24 5.94 0.19 -7.96
N VAL A 25 5.14 0.49 -6.93
CA VAL A 25 5.61 0.48 -5.54
C VAL A 25 6.03 -0.92 -5.12
N ALA A 26 5.18 -1.92 -5.31
CA ALA A 26 5.51 -3.31 -4.99
C ALA A 26 6.74 -3.81 -5.76
N SER A 27 6.85 -3.51 -7.07
CA SER A 27 8.01 -3.93 -7.86
C SER A 27 9.31 -3.25 -7.41
N VAL A 28 9.26 -1.98 -7.01
CA VAL A 28 10.43 -1.27 -6.46
C VAL A 28 10.81 -1.83 -5.10
N ALA A 29 9.85 -2.04 -4.20
CA ALA A 29 10.09 -2.62 -2.88
C ALA A 29 10.73 -4.01 -2.99
N ILE A 30 10.15 -4.89 -3.81
CA ILE A 30 10.69 -6.24 -4.07
C ILE A 30 12.10 -6.17 -4.65
N HIS A 31 12.33 -5.26 -5.63
CA HIS A 31 13.67 -5.06 -6.18
C HIS A 31 14.66 -4.63 -5.09
N LYS A 32 14.28 -3.72 -4.21
CA LYS A 32 15.13 -3.27 -3.08
C LYS A 32 15.39 -4.39 -2.08
N CYS A 33 14.42 -5.21 -1.76
CA CYS A 33 14.63 -6.42 -0.97
C CYS A 33 15.62 -7.37 -1.65
N CYS A 34 15.47 -7.60 -2.95
CA CYS A 34 16.37 -8.44 -3.74
C CYS A 34 17.81 -7.91 -3.84
N GLN A 35 18.03 -6.61 -3.64
CA GLN A 35 19.37 -6.01 -3.55
C GLN A 35 20.06 -6.31 -2.21
N ASN A 36 19.31 -6.72 -1.18
CA ASN A 36 19.79 -7.02 0.17
C ASN A 36 19.52 -8.50 0.49
N SER A 37 20.00 -9.39 -0.36
CA SER A 37 19.74 -10.83 -0.27
C SER A 37 20.33 -11.51 0.97
N GLU A 38 21.26 -10.85 1.66
CA GLU A 38 21.77 -11.28 2.97
C GLU A 38 20.72 -11.14 4.09
N VAL A 39 19.75 -10.24 3.93
CA VAL A 39 18.61 -10.05 4.84
C VAL A 39 17.37 -10.78 4.30
N PHE A 40 17.08 -10.58 3.01
CA PHE A 40 15.92 -11.17 2.33
C PHE A 40 16.37 -12.37 1.50
N SER A 41 16.69 -13.48 2.19
CA SER A 41 17.15 -14.70 1.53
C SER A 41 16.08 -15.37 0.67
N GLU A 42 14.81 -15.21 1.05
CA GLU A 42 13.65 -15.74 0.34
C GLU A 42 12.49 -14.73 0.36
N ILE A 43 11.78 -14.60 -0.75
CA ILE A 43 10.60 -13.73 -0.89
C ILE A 43 9.51 -14.48 -1.66
N MET A 44 8.27 -14.44 -1.15
CA MET A 44 7.09 -14.82 -1.91
C MET A 44 6.37 -13.57 -2.43
N ILE A 45 6.16 -13.51 -3.73
CA ILE A 45 5.35 -12.48 -4.38
C ILE A 45 3.95 -13.05 -4.60
N ALA A 46 2.95 -12.46 -3.97
CA ALA A 46 1.57 -12.92 -4.06
C ALA A 46 0.63 -11.81 -4.57
N SER A 47 -0.27 -12.14 -5.46
CA SER A 47 -1.35 -11.26 -5.93
C SER A 47 -2.48 -12.04 -6.59
N ARG A 48 -3.59 -11.38 -6.90
CA ARG A 48 -4.71 -11.97 -7.67
C ARG A 48 -4.30 -12.44 -9.07
N THR A 49 -3.25 -11.85 -9.65
CA THR A 49 -2.79 -12.17 -11.01
C THR A 49 -1.41 -12.82 -10.98
N LEU A 50 -1.38 -14.16 -10.91
CA LEU A 50 -0.13 -14.94 -10.81
C LEU A 50 0.87 -14.61 -11.92
N SER A 51 0.42 -14.47 -13.18
CA SER A 51 1.31 -14.18 -14.31
C SER A 51 2.13 -12.89 -14.15
N LYS A 52 1.65 -11.94 -13.36
CA LYS A 52 2.38 -10.70 -13.06
C LYS A 52 3.47 -10.93 -12.01
N CYS A 53 3.19 -11.79 -11.04
CA CYS A 53 4.18 -12.22 -10.07
C CYS A 53 5.31 -12.98 -10.77
N ASP A 54 4.96 -13.88 -11.68
CA ASP A 54 5.91 -14.67 -12.45
C ASP A 54 6.79 -13.79 -13.35
N ALA A 55 6.20 -12.83 -14.05
CA ALA A 55 6.95 -11.88 -14.89
C ALA A 55 7.93 -11.03 -14.06
N LEU A 56 7.55 -10.62 -12.85
CA LEU A 56 8.44 -9.89 -11.95
C LEU A 56 9.57 -10.80 -11.43
N LYS A 57 9.27 -12.04 -11.06
CA LYS A 57 10.25 -13.06 -10.69
C LYS A 57 11.26 -13.29 -11.82
N GLU A 58 10.80 -13.53 -13.04
CA GLU A 58 11.66 -13.74 -14.22
C GLU A 58 12.61 -12.56 -14.44
N LYS A 59 12.14 -11.33 -14.24
CA LYS A 59 12.93 -10.12 -14.37
C LYS A 59 14.01 -10.01 -13.29
N LEU A 60 13.70 -10.37 -12.05
CA LEU A 60 14.57 -10.14 -10.89
C LEU A 60 15.53 -11.31 -10.60
N ALA A 61 15.10 -12.55 -10.81
CA ALA A 61 15.86 -13.74 -10.47
C ALA A 61 17.31 -13.76 -11.05
N PRO A 62 17.58 -13.28 -12.29
CA PRO A 62 18.95 -13.24 -12.80
C PRO A 62 19.87 -12.24 -12.08
N THR A 63 19.32 -11.28 -11.31
CA THR A 63 20.09 -10.17 -10.72
C THR A 63 20.22 -10.25 -9.21
N THR A 64 19.67 -11.30 -8.58
CA THR A 64 19.68 -11.46 -7.13
C THR A 64 20.07 -12.87 -6.70
N LYS A 65 20.50 -12.99 -5.44
CA LYS A 65 20.64 -14.29 -4.76
C LYS A 65 19.40 -14.66 -3.96
N THR A 66 18.43 -13.75 -3.80
CA THR A 66 17.16 -14.00 -3.13
C THR A 66 16.36 -15.06 -3.90
N ILE A 67 15.89 -16.08 -3.21
CA ILE A 67 14.99 -17.07 -3.79
C ILE A 67 13.60 -16.43 -3.90
N ILE A 68 13.08 -16.34 -5.14
CA ILE A 68 11.77 -15.75 -5.39
C ILE A 68 10.77 -16.83 -5.73
N THR A 69 9.71 -16.93 -4.94
CA THR A 69 8.54 -17.76 -5.19
C THR A 69 7.33 -16.89 -5.52
N THR A 70 6.31 -17.48 -6.14
CA THR A 70 5.10 -16.75 -6.56
C THR A 70 3.86 -17.52 -6.15
N ALA A 71 2.79 -16.81 -5.80
CA ALA A 71 1.51 -17.39 -5.50
C ALA A 71 0.35 -16.53 -6.00
N LYS A 72 -0.79 -17.18 -6.27
CA LYS A 72 -2.06 -16.49 -6.47
C LYS A 72 -2.78 -16.42 -5.13
N VAL A 73 -3.26 -15.23 -4.75
CA VAL A 73 -4.10 -15.01 -3.57
C VAL A 73 -5.02 -13.83 -3.80
N ASP A 74 -6.23 -13.91 -3.27
CA ASP A 74 -7.12 -12.76 -3.15
C ASP A 74 -6.97 -12.15 -1.75
N ALA A 75 -6.50 -10.91 -1.69
CA ALA A 75 -6.29 -10.21 -0.41
C ALA A 75 -7.60 -9.80 0.27
N ASP A 76 -8.74 -9.90 -0.42
CA ASP A 76 -10.07 -9.72 0.17
C ASP A 76 -10.59 -11.00 0.84
N CYS A 77 -9.88 -12.13 0.70
CA CYS A 77 -10.24 -13.43 1.27
C CYS A 77 -9.26 -13.84 2.38
N THR A 78 -9.66 -13.67 3.64
CA THR A 78 -8.84 -14.00 4.81
C THR A 78 -8.44 -15.48 4.83
N GLU A 79 -9.31 -16.39 4.40
CA GLU A 79 -9.07 -17.82 4.39
C GLU A 79 -7.97 -18.21 3.40
N GLU A 80 -7.95 -17.59 2.19
CA GLU A 80 -6.88 -17.81 1.21
C GLU A 80 -5.54 -17.29 1.74
N LEU A 81 -5.53 -16.12 2.37
CA LEU A 81 -4.35 -15.55 3.01
C LEU A 81 -3.82 -16.45 4.12
N ILE A 82 -4.68 -16.93 5.02
CA ILE A 82 -4.30 -17.87 6.09
C ILE A 82 -3.71 -19.16 5.52
N ALA A 83 -4.32 -19.72 4.49
CA ALA A 83 -3.82 -20.94 3.85
C ALA A 83 -2.42 -20.72 3.25
N LEU A 84 -2.22 -19.60 2.56
CA LEU A 84 -0.95 -19.24 1.93
C LEU A 84 0.14 -18.99 2.99
N ILE A 85 -0.17 -18.23 4.06
CA ILE A 85 0.77 -17.93 5.14
C ILE A 85 1.19 -19.24 5.85
N LYS A 86 0.25 -20.13 6.13
CA LYS A 86 0.55 -21.44 6.76
C LYS A 86 1.41 -22.34 5.87
N GLN A 87 1.19 -22.28 4.56
CA GLN A 87 1.97 -23.06 3.60
C GLN A 87 3.40 -22.53 3.46
N TYR A 88 3.57 -21.22 3.39
CA TYR A 88 4.87 -20.58 3.15
C TYR A 88 5.66 -20.33 4.44
N GLN A 89 4.97 -20.08 5.56
CA GLN A 89 5.55 -19.78 6.87
C GLN A 89 6.54 -18.60 6.86
N PRO A 90 6.12 -17.41 6.41
CA PRO A 90 7.01 -16.25 6.33
C PRO A 90 7.34 -15.71 7.73
N ASP A 91 8.50 -15.06 7.87
CA ASP A 91 8.89 -14.31 9.07
C ASP A 91 8.09 -13.03 9.25
N ALA A 92 7.61 -12.43 8.16
CA ALA A 92 6.75 -11.25 8.15
C ALA A 92 5.94 -11.15 6.85
N VAL A 93 4.81 -10.47 6.91
CA VAL A 93 4.00 -10.10 5.74
C VAL A 93 4.16 -8.61 5.48
N LEU A 94 4.62 -8.25 4.28
CA LEU A 94 4.66 -6.87 3.79
C LEU A 94 3.46 -6.63 2.88
N ASN A 95 2.51 -5.85 3.35
CA ASN A 95 1.33 -5.46 2.61
C ASN A 95 1.65 -4.26 1.70
N LEU A 96 1.58 -4.49 0.40
CA LEU A 96 1.71 -3.49 -0.66
C LEU A 96 0.46 -3.49 -1.56
N ALA A 97 -0.64 -4.03 -1.05
CA ALA A 97 -1.96 -3.97 -1.68
C ALA A 97 -2.60 -2.57 -1.51
N LEU A 98 -3.84 -2.44 -1.94
CA LEU A 98 -4.61 -1.21 -1.67
C LEU A 98 -4.98 -1.13 -0.19
N PRO A 99 -5.19 0.08 0.35
CA PRO A 99 -5.56 0.27 1.76
C PRO A 99 -6.84 -0.49 2.17
N TYR A 100 -7.71 -0.79 1.23
CA TYR A 100 -8.94 -1.54 1.45
C TYR A 100 -8.73 -2.96 2.02
N GLN A 101 -7.59 -3.59 1.73
CA GLN A 101 -7.24 -4.94 2.16
C GLN A 101 -6.47 -5.00 3.49
N ASP A 102 -6.15 -3.88 4.11
CA ASP A 102 -5.30 -3.84 5.30
C ASP A 102 -5.85 -4.71 6.43
N LEU A 103 -7.13 -4.55 6.79
CA LEU A 103 -7.72 -5.29 7.91
C LEU A 103 -7.84 -6.79 7.62
N THR A 104 -8.15 -7.16 6.38
CA THR A 104 -8.24 -8.58 5.95
C THR A 104 -6.88 -9.27 6.08
N ILE A 105 -5.81 -8.59 5.67
CA ILE A 105 -4.44 -9.10 5.78
C ILE A 105 -4.00 -9.12 7.25
N MET A 106 -4.34 -8.11 8.06
CA MET A 106 -4.07 -8.08 9.50
C MET A 106 -4.75 -9.24 10.24
N ASP A 107 -6.01 -9.57 9.90
CA ASP A 107 -6.71 -10.72 10.46
C ASP A 107 -6.01 -12.04 10.12
N ALA A 108 -5.54 -12.20 8.90
CA ALA A 108 -4.79 -13.38 8.48
C ALA A 108 -3.43 -13.49 9.21
N CYS A 109 -2.71 -12.37 9.33
CA CYS A 109 -1.45 -12.31 10.08
C CYS A 109 -1.65 -12.66 11.56
N LEU A 110 -2.71 -12.13 12.18
CA LEU A 110 -3.07 -12.42 13.55
C LEU A 110 -3.40 -13.90 13.76
N ALA A 111 -4.21 -14.49 12.87
CA ALA A 111 -4.59 -15.90 12.92
C ALA A 111 -3.38 -16.85 12.78
N CYS A 112 -2.36 -16.41 12.03
CA CYS A 112 -1.13 -17.18 11.79
C CYS A 112 0.02 -16.81 12.73
N LYS A 113 -0.14 -15.77 13.56
CA LYS A 113 0.89 -15.20 14.45
C LYS A 113 2.15 -14.77 13.70
N VAL A 114 1.97 -14.06 12.58
CA VAL A 114 3.04 -13.53 11.73
C VAL A 114 3.05 -12.02 11.81
N PRO A 115 4.20 -11.35 11.96
CA PRO A 115 4.32 -9.89 11.90
C PRO A 115 3.76 -9.28 10.62
N TYR A 116 3.15 -8.11 10.76
CA TYR A 116 2.52 -7.36 9.68
C TYR A 116 3.21 -6.02 9.47
N ILE A 117 3.41 -5.64 8.21
CA ILE A 117 3.97 -4.34 7.81
C ILE A 117 3.13 -3.80 6.67
N ASP A 118 2.77 -2.51 6.70
CA ASP A 118 2.09 -1.84 5.59
C ASP A 118 2.73 -0.49 5.22
N THR A 119 2.19 0.14 4.19
CA THR A 119 2.67 1.42 3.65
C THR A 119 1.60 2.51 3.62
N ALA A 120 0.40 2.24 4.11
CA ALA A 120 -0.74 3.14 4.09
C ALA A 120 -1.65 2.90 5.31
N ASN A 121 -2.65 3.75 5.50
CA ASN A 121 -3.73 3.50 6.45
C ASN A 121 -4.93 2.85 5.76
N TYR A 122 -5.68 2.08 6.53
CA TYR A 122 -6.91 1.45 6.06
C TYR A 122 -7.92 2.49 5.58
N GLU A 123 -8.57 2.18 4.46
CA GLU A 123 -9.75 2.89 3.96
C GLU A 123 -10.89 1.92 3.66
N ALA A 124 -12.11 2.33 3.94
CA ALA A 124 -13.28 1.54 3.58
C ALA A 124 -13.58 1.66 2.09
N GLU A 125 -13.84 0.52 1.43
CA GLU A 125 -14.13 0.48 -0.01
C GLU A 125 -15.54 0.96 -0.34
N ASN A 126 -16.55 0.60 0.48
CA ASN A 126 -17.97 0.80 0.18
C ASN A 126 -18.56 2.01 0.92
N THR A 127 -17.96 3.18 0.77
CA THR A 127 -18.43 4.42 1.43
C THR A 127 -19.75 4.96 0.90
N ASP A 128 -20.22 4.45 -0.23
CA ASP A 128 -21.54 4.78 -0.79
C ASP A 128 -22.69 3.96 -0.15
N ASP A 129 -22.38 2.90 0.59
CA ASP A 129 -23.39 2.17 1.38
C ASP A 129 -23.95 3.09 2.46
N PRO A 130 -25.28 3.33 2.53
CA PRO A 130 -25.89 4.21 3.52
C PRO A 130 -25.58 3.81 4.97
N ALA A 131 -25.45 2.52 5.27
CA ALA A 131 -25.10 2.04 6.60
C ALA A 131 -23.63 2.40 6.96
N TRP A 132 -22.71 2.23 6.03
CA TRP A 132 -21.33 2.65 6.16
C TRP A 132 -21.19 4.17 6.28
N ARG A 133 -21.93 4.89 5.45
CA ARG A 133 -21.91 6.35 5.44
C ARG A 133 -22.34 6.94 6.78
N ALA A 134 -23.38 6.38 7.41
CA ALA A 134 -23.82 6.81 8.74
C ALA A 134 -22.76 6.59 9.82
N ILE A 135 -22.04 5.45 9.78
CA ILE A 135 -20.93 5.15 10.70
C ILE A 135 -19.78 6.12 10.44
N TYR A 136 -19.43 6.34 9.18
CA TYR A 136 -18.36 7.21 8.76
C TYR A 136 -18.60 8.67 9.14
N GLU A 137 -19.80 9.21 8.85
CA GLU A 137 -20.18 10.59 9.19
C GLU A 137 -20.11 10.82 10.70
N LYS A 138 -20.68 9.89 11.50
CA LYS A 138 -20.56 9.95 12.95
C LYS A 138 -19.10 9.98 13.43
N ARG A 139 -18.25 9.18 12.80
CA ARG A 139 -16.85 9.13 13.16
C ARG A 139 -16.10 10.40 12.78
N CYS A 140 -16.42 11.02 11.64
CA CYS A 140 -15.88 12.33 11.26
C CYS A 140 -16.27 13.42 12.28
N GLU A 141 -17.51 13.41 12.76
CA GLU A 141 -17.98 14.32 13.81
C GLU A 141 -17.21 14.13 15.12
N GLU A 142 -17.00 12.87 15.55
CA GLU A 142 -16.27 12.54 16.78
C GLU A 142 -14.79 12.95 16.71
N LEU A 143 -14.16 12.81 15.56
CA LEU A 143 -12.74 13.12 15.35
C LEU A 143 -12.47 14.60 15.05
N GLY A 144 -13.42 15.29 14.46
CA GLY A 144 -13.24 16.66 13.97
C GLY A 144 -12.43 16.77 12.67
N PHE A 145 -12.17 15.64 11.99
CA PHE A 145 -11.52 15.54 10.68
C PHE A 145 -12.03 14.31 9.90
N SER A 146 -11.59 14.17 8.66
CA SER A 146 -11.99 13.06 7.79
C SER A 146 -11.57 11.70 8.35
N ALA A 147 -12.50 10.77 8.52
CA ALA A 147 -12.22 9.42 8.98
C ALA A 147 -11.55 8.52 7.91
N TYR A 148 -11.30 9.03 6.69
CA TYR A 148 -10.49 8.34 5.69
C TYR A 148 -9.02 8.21 6.11
N PHE A 149 -8.52 9.10 6.96
CA PHE A 149 -7.15 9.08 7.46
C PHE A 149 -7.07 8.60 8.92
N ASP A 150 -8.08 7.86 9.36
CA ASP A 150 -8.17 7.40 10.74
C ASP A 150 -7.49 6.05 10.93
N TYR A 151 -6.31 6.06 11.51
CA TYR A 151 -5.58 4.85 11.91
C TYR A 151 -6.26 4.03 13.01
N SER A 152 -7.31 4.51 13.66
CA SER A 152 -7.94 3.80 14.77
C SER A 152 -8.51 2.44 14.36
N TRP A 153 -8.85 2.24 13.08
CA TRP A 153 -9.23 0.93 12.54
C TRP A 153 -8.11 -0.11 12.70
N GLN A 154 -6.89 0.26 12.38
CA GLN A 154 -5.71 -0.59 12.54
C GLN A 154 -5.24 -0.61 13.99
N TRP A 155 -5.31 0.52 14.73
CA TRP A 155 -5.00 0.57 16.15
C TRP A 155 -5.90 -0.31 17.01
N ALA A 156 -7.12 -0.62 16.59
CA ALA A 156 -8.01 -1.56 17.25
C ALA A 156 -7.44 -2.99 17.34
N TYR A 157 -6.43 -3.29 16.54
CA TYR A 157 -5.71 -4.58 16.58
C TYR A 157 -4.60 -4.63 17.64
N MET A 158 -4.24 -3.52 18.25
CA MET A 158 -3.05 -3.42 19.12
C MET A 158 -3.02 -4.46 20.23
N ASP A 159 -4.09 -4.61 20.99
CA ASP A 159 -4.11 -5.56 22.11
C ASP A 159 -4.11 -7.01 21.62
N ARG A 160 -4.82 -7.30 20.55
CA ARG A 160 -4.82 -8.64 19.90
C ARG A 160 -3.44 -9.02 19.39
N PHE A 161 -2.69 -8.09 18.79
CA PHE A 161 -1.31 -8.30 18.34
C PHE A 161 -0.36 -8.51 19.53
N LYS A 162 -0.51 -7.72 20.60
CA LYS A 162 0.26 -7.92 21.85
C LYS A 162 0.02 -9.29 22.47
N GLU A 163 -1.24 -9.73 22.58
CA GLU A 163 -1.61 -11.03 23.11
C GLU A 163 -1.06 -12.17 22.22
N ALA A 164 -1.06 -11.99 20.91
CA ALA A 164 -0.48 -12.95 19.97
C ALA A 164 1.06 -12.95 19.97
N GLY A 165 1.71 -11.94 20.57
CA GLY A 165 3.16 -11.79 20.60
C GLY A 165 3.78 -11.40 19.27
N ILE A 166 3.04 -10.68 18.40
CA ILE A 166 3.49 -10.25 17.09
C ILE A 166 3.52 -8.72 16.98
N THR A 167 4.27 -8.23 16.02
CA THR A 167 4.40 -6.79 15.74
C THR A 167 3.59 -6.41 14.50
N GLY A 168 2.81 -5.32 14.59
CA GLY A 168 2.28 -4.60 13.44
C GLY A 168 3.06 -3.29 13.27
N LEU A 169 3.62 -3.06 12.09
CA LEU A 169 4.31 -1.83 11.73
C LEU A 169 3.49 -1.12 10.64
N LEU A 170 2.87 -0.01 11.02
CA LEU A 170 1.90 0.69 10.19
C LEU A 170 2.52 1.93 9.51
N GLY A 171 2.05 2.23 8.30
CA GLY A 171 2.38 3.47 7.61
C GLY A 171 3.88 3.61 7.27
N THR A 172 4.52 2.55 6.77
CA THR A 172 5.95 2.58 6.40
C THR A 172 6.19 2.97 4.95
N GLY A 173 5.30 3.78 4.39
CA GLY A 173 5.40 4.30 3.04
C GLY A 173 6.25 5.57 2.96
N PHE A 174 5.90 6.46 2.04
CA PHE A 174 6.51 7.78 1.93
C PHE A 174 5.76 8.79 2.79
N ASP A 175 4.47 8.93 2.57
CA ASP A 175 3.53 9.75 3.33
C ASP A 175 2.20 8.98 3.47
N PRO A 176 2.04 8.31 4.60
CA PRO A 176 2.86 8.26 5.82
C PRO A 176 4.11 7.39 5.71
N GLY A 177 5.14 7.73 6.51
CA GLY A 177 6.35 6.92 6.71
C GLY A 177 7.62 7.76 6.71
N VAL A 178 8.24 8.01 5.56
CA VAL A 178 9.50 8.77 5.44
C VAL A 178 9.34 10.18 6.02
N THR A 179 8.24 10.85 5.74
CA THR A 179 7.93 12.19 6.27
C THR A 179 7.85 12.19 7.81
N SER A 180 7.23 11.17 8.39
CA SER A 180 7.14 10.99 9.84
C SER A 180 8.53 10.77 10.47
N VAL A 181 9.39 9.98 9.80
CA VAL A 181 10.78 9.75 10.25
C VAL A 181 11.58 11.04 10.19
N PHE A 182 11.43 11.86 9.15
CA PHE A 182 12.10 13.15 9.04
C PHE A 182 11.65 14.13 10.14
N ALA A 183 10.36 14.20 10.42
CA ALA A 183 9.83 15.03 11.50
C ALA A 183 10.39 14.58 12.86
N ALA A 184 10.37 13.29 13.16
CA ALA A 184 10.92 12.75 14.41
C ALA A 184 12.44 12.96 14.51
N TYR A 185 13.17 12.81 13.43
CA TYR A 185 14.60 13.07 13.37
C TYR A 185 14.92 14.55 13.61
N ALA A 186 14.16 15.45 12.98
CA ALA A 186 14.32 16.89 13.17
C ALA A 186 14.04 17.31 14.62
N GLN A 187 12.94 16.81 15.20
CA GLN A 187 12.63 17.02 16.61
C GLN A 187 13.76 16.57 17.53
N LYS A 188 14.29 15.38 17.29
CA LYS A 188 15.34 14.81 18.17
C LYS A 188 16.67 15.55 18.09
N HIS A 189 17.03 16.10 16.94
CA HIS A 189 18.40 16.55 16.67
C HIS A 189 18.54 18.04 16.41
N TYR A 190 17.46 18.76 16.06
CA TYR A 190 17.57 20.14 15.60
C TYR A 190 16.63 21.12 16.30
N PHE A 191 15.55 20.66 16.92
CA PHE A 191 14.53 21.52 17.51
C PHE A 191 14.19 21.08 18.93
N ASP A 192 14.16 22.03 19.86
CA ASP A 192 13.65 21.80 21.23
C ASP A 192 12.12 21.71 21.23
N GLU A 193 11.48 22.49 20.36
CA GLU A 193 10.02 22.55 20.19
C GLU A 193 9.68 22.78 18.71
N ILE A 194 8.66 22.08 18.23
CA ILE A 194 8.12 22.23 16.86
C ILE A 194 6.72 22.81 16.97
N HIS A 195 6.52 24.01 16.40
CA HIS A 195 5.21 24.69 16.38
C HIS A 195 4.40 24.39 15.11
N THR A 196 5.09 24.11 13.99
CA THR A 196 4.46 23.87 12.69
C THR A 196 5.31 22.89 11.90
N ILE A 197 4.64 21.99 11.19
CA ILE A 197 5.25 21.09 10.21
C ILE A 197 4.53 21.28 8.88
N ASP A 198 5.26 21.70 7.86
CA ASP A 198 4.79 21.75 6.48
C ASP A 198 5.50 20.67 5.67
N ILE A 199 4.73 19.81 5.03
CA ILE A 199 5.23 18.72 4.17
C ILE A 199 4.91 19.10 2.73
N LEU A 200 5.96 19.31 1.94
CA LEU A 200 5.85 19.63 0.51
C LEU A 200 6.60 18.55 -0.28
N ASP A 201 5.88 17.82 -1.07
CA ASP A 201 6.45 16.84 -1.97
C ASP A 201 6.00 17.09 -3.42
N CYS A 202 6.74 16.56 -4.35
CA CYS A 202 6.39 16.61 -5.75
C CYS A 202 6.82 15.33 -6.48
N ASN A 203 6.05 14.98 -7.51
CA ASN A 203 6.44 13.93 -8.42
C ASN A 203 7.42 14.46 -9.47
N GLY A 204 8.72 14.19 -9.28
CA GLY A 204 9.78 14.56 -10.22
C GLY A 204 9.97 13.58 -11.39
N GLY A 205 9.13 12.56 -11.52
CA GLY A 205 9.20 11.56 -12.60
C GLY A 205 8.53 12.01 -13.89
N ASP A 206 9.01 11.49 -15.01
CA ASP A 206 8.33 11.58 -16.31
C ASP A 206 7.46 10.34 -16.51
N HIS A 207 6.16 10.53 -16.62
CA HIS A 207 5.18 9.48 -16.86
C HIS A 207 4.77 9.36 -18.34
N GLY A 208 5.31 10.21 -19.21
CA GLY A 208 4.92 10.29 -20.61
C GLY A 208 3.52 10.89 -20.85
N TYR A 209 2.90 11.49 -19.83
CA TYR A 209 1.58 12.11 -19.88
C TYR A 209 1.62 13.52 -19.30
N PRO A 210 0.81 14.47 -19.83
CA PRO A 210 0.73 15.84 -19.29
C PRO A 210 0.29 15.90 -17.82
N PHE A 211 -0.50 14.90 -17.37
CA PHE A 211 -0.95 14.76 -15.99
C PHE A 211 -0.92 13.29 -15.57
N ALA A 212 -0.37 13.03 -14.42
CA ALA A 212 -0.37 11.70 -13.82
C ALA A 212 -0.37 11.80 -12.29
N THR A 213 -1.03 10.84 -11.64
CA THR A 213 -0.97 10.63 -10.19
C THR A 213 -0.10 9.43 -9.88
N ASN A 214 0.55 9.40 -8.71
CA ASN A 214 1.43 8.30 -8.30
C ASN A 214 0.67 7.09 -7.75
N PHE A 215 -0.53 7.32 -7.22
CA PHE A 215 -1.38 6.29 -6.62
C PHE A 215 -2.85 6.46 -7.03
N ASN A 216 -3.77 5.78 -6.37
CA ASN A 216 -5.17 5.74 -6.79
C ASN A 216 -5.76 7.17 -6.88
N PRO A 217 -6.30 7.59 -8.04
CA PRO A 217 -6.92 8.91 -8.20
C PRO A 217 -8.08 9.18 -7.25
N GLU A 218 -8.83 8.17 -6.84
CA GLU A 218 -9.93 8.30 -5.89
C GLU A 218 -9.39 8.69 -4.50
N ILE A 219 -8.31 8.04 -4.05
CA ILE A 219 -7.64 8.38 -2.79
C ILE A 219 -7.13 9.82 -2.84
N ASN A 220 -6.48 10.24 -3.94
CA ASN A 220 -6.04 11.63 -4.10
C ASN A 220 -7.20 12.63 -4.01
N LEU A 221 -8.38 12.29 -4.55
CA LEU A 221 -9.55 13.16 -4.45
C LEU A 221 -10.07 13.25 -3.02
N ARG A 222 -10.03 12.15 -2.27
CA ARG A 222 -10.43 12.13 -0.85
C ARG A 222 -9.48 12.94 0.04
N GLU A 223 -8.19 12.98 -0.31
CA GLU A 223 -7.19 13.76 0.42
C GLU A 223 -7.43 15.27 0.33
N VAL A 224 -8.09 15.75 -0.71
CA VAL A 224 -8.30 17.18 -0.94
C VAL A 224 -9.76 17.62 -0.80
N SER A 225 -10.68 16.73 -0.48
CA SER A 225 -12.10 17.01 -0.27
C SER A 225 -12.46 17.06 1.21
#